data_9eb6da0a265c6652c5b55f0dafa9ebb7
#
_entry.id   9eb6da0a265c6652c5b55f0dafa9ebb7
#
_cell.length_a   1.000
_cell.length_b   1.000
_cell.length_c   1.000
_cell.angle_alpha   90.00
_cell.angle_beta   90.00
_cell.angle_gamma   90.00
#
_symmetry.space_group_name_H-M   'P 1'
#
loop_
_entity.id
_entity.type
_entity.pdbx_description
1 polymer ?
#
loop_
_entity_poly.entity_id
_entity_poly.type
_entity_poly.pdbx_seq_one_letter_code
_entity_poly.pdbx_strand_id
1 'polypeptide(L)'
;MNFDNYRYFAAAAEELNFTKAARKLFMTQQALSKQIDKMEREYNTRLFNRETPMSLTPAGECMYRHVCRILDNERQMRAELDTVLDREGQIGRAHV
;
A
#
# COMPACT_ATOMS: atom_id res chain seq x y z
N MET A 1 -6.94 -1.75 9.82
CA MET A 1 -6.13 -0.98 8.87
C MET A 1 -6.84 -0.98 7.53
N ASN A 2 -7.01 0.19 6.91
CA ASN A 2 -7.68 0.23 5.63
C ASN A 2 -6.68 -0.01 4.50
N PHE A 3 -7.20 -0.15 3.28
CA PHE A 3 -6.39 -0.54 2.14
C PHE A 3 -5.35 0.52 1.76
N ASP A 4 -5.66 1.79 1.97
CA ASP A 4 -4.72 2.87 1.67
C ASP A 4 -3.46 2.76 2.51
N ASN A 5 -3.57 2.29 3.74
CA ASN A 5 -2.41 2.12 4.61
C ASN A 5 -1.41 1.13 4.03
N TYR A 6 -1.90 0.09 3.33
CA TYR A 6 -1.00 -0.85 2.65
C TYR A 6 -0.19 -0.13 1.57
N ARG A 7 -0.83 0.76 0.81
CA ARG A 7 -0.14 1.52 -0.23
C ARG A 7 0.87 2.50 0.36
N TYR A 8 0.51 3.15 1.46
CA TYR A 8 1.42 4.07 2.13
C TYR A 8 2.66 3.32 2.63
N PHE A 9 2.43 2.18 3.27
CA PHE A 9 3.53 1.39 3.79
C PHE A 9 4.41 0.87 2.66
N ALA A 10 3.82 0.35 1.58
CA ALA A 10 4.58 -0.19 0.46
C ALA A 10 5.46 0.87 -0.17
N ALA A 11 4.94 2.07 -0.39
CA ALA A 11 5.72 3.16 -0.97
C ALA A 11 6.89 3.54 -0.06
N ALA A 12 6.64 3.63 1.26
CA ALA A 12 7.69 3.96 2.21
C ALA A 12 8.77 2.88 2.24
N ALA A 13 8.37 1.61 2.16
CA ALA A 13 9.31 0.50 2.17
C ALA A 13 10.16 0.46 0.90
N GLU A 14 9.57 0.77 -0.25
CA GLU A 14 10.28 0.77 -1.51
C GLU A 14 11.29 1.89 -1.60
N GLU A 15 10.92 3.08 -1.15
CA GLU A 15 11.79 4.24 -1.26
C GLU A 15 12.81 4.32 -0.13
N LEU A 16 12.46 3.80 1.04
CA LEU A 16 13.26 3.96 2.26
C LEU A 16 13.63 5.43 2.49
N ASN A 17 12.67 6.29 2.17
CA ASN A 17 12.79 7.74 2.26
C ASN A 17 11.39 8.30 2.28
N PHE A 18 10.97 8.83 3.43
CA PHE A 18 9.59 9.28 3.60
C PHE A 18 9.25 10.47 2.71
N THR A 19 10.22 11.33 2.45
CA THR A 19 9.97 12.49 1.58
C THR A 19 9.68 12.05 0.15
N LYS A 20 10.48 11.13 -0.37
CA LYS A 20 10.28 10.60 -1.72
C LYS A 20 8.98 9.80 -1.81
N ALA A 21 8.72 8.97 -0.81
CA ALA A 21 7.50 8.16 -0.79
C ALA A 21 6.25 9.05 -0.76
N ALA A 22 6.28 10.08 0.07
CA ALA A 22 5.15 11.00 0.17
C ALA A 22 4.89 11.70 -1.15
N ARG A 23 5.97 12.09 -1.85
CA ARG A 23 5.83 12.72 -3.16
C ARG A 23 5.14 11.78 -4.16
N LYS A 24 5.50 10.52 -4.17
CA LYS A 24 4.86 9.53 -5.04
C LYS A 24 3.40 9.33 -4.70
N LEU A 25 3.05 9.51 -3.44
CA LEU A 25 1.68 9.31 -2.96
C LEU A 25 0.85 10.58 -3.00
N PHE A 26 1.42 11.69 -3.46
CA PHE A 26 0.76 13.00 -3.50
C PHE A 26 0.28 13.44 -2.12
N MET A 27 1.12 13.25 -1.13
CA MET A 27 0.81 13.67 0.24
C MET A 27 2.06 14.31 0.87
N THR A 28 1.87 14.96 2.01
CA THR A 28 3.01 15.56 2.70
C THR A 28 3.79 14.50 3.46
N GLN A 29 5.06 14.80 3.70
CA GLN A 29 5.91 13.89 4.46
C GLN A 29 5.37 13.70 5.88
N GLN A 30 4.86 14.78 6.48
CA GLN A 30 4.28 14.70 7.81
C GLN A 30 3.06 13.78 7.85
N ALA A 31 2.21 13.87 6.83
CA ALA A 31 1.02 13.02 6.75
C ALA A 31 1.41 11.56 6.63
N LEU A 32 2.40 11.26 5.79
CA LEU A 32 2.88 9.90 5.63
C LEU A 32 3.48 9.37 6.93
N SER A 33 4.35 10.16 7.57
CA SER A 33 4.98 9.77 8.83
C SER A 33 3.91 9.44 9.88
N LYS A 34 2.84 10.25 9.92
CA LYS A 34 1.77 10.04 10.87
C LYS A 34 1.04 8.72 10.62
N GLN A 35 0.81 8.39 9.34
CA GLN A 35 0.17 7.12 9.00
C GLN A 35 1.05 5.94 9.37
N ILE A 36 2.35 6.03 9.12
CA ILE A 36 3.27 4.95 9.47
C ILE A 36 3.36 4.80 11.00
N ASP A 37 3.44 5.92 11.73
CA ASP A 37 3.46 5.86 13.20
C ASP A 37 2.20 5.19 13.73
N LYS A 38 1.06 5.47 13.12
CA LYS A 38 -0.21 4.87 13.53
C LYS A 38 -0.19 3.36 13.31
N MET A 39 0.36 2.92 12.18
CA MET A 39 0.50 1.49 11.90
C MET A 39 1.42 0.81 12.91
N GLU A 40 2.55 1.45 13.23
CA GLU A 40 3.48 0.90 14.21
C GLU A 40 2.82 0.78 15.58
N ARG A 41 1.98 1.73 15.96
CA ARG A 41 1.23 1.65 17.21
C ARG A 41 0.18 0.54 17.16
N GLU A 42 -0.49 0.40 16.03
CA GLU A 42 -1.53 -0.61 15.85
C GLU A 42 -0.98 -2.02 16.03
N TYR A 43 0.21 -2.27 15.48
CA TYR A 43 0.85 -3.58 15.56
C TYR A 43 1.83 -3.68 16.73
N ASN A 44 1.97 -2.59 17.47
CA ASN A 44 2.85 -2.53 18.65
C ASN A 44 4.28 -2.97 18.31
N THR A 45 4.80 -2.49 17.20
CA THR A 45 6.15 -2.82 16.75
C THR A 45 6.66 -1.73 15.80
N ARG A 46 7.98 -1.63 15.70
CA ARG A 46 8.59 -0.75 14.71
C ARG A 46 8.67 -1.48 13.39
N LEU A 47 8.34 -0.77 12.32
CA LEU A 47 8.42 -1.31 10.96
C LEU A 47 9.64 -0.77 10.23
N PHE A 48 10.14 0.39 10.66
CA PHE A 48 11.30 1.04 10.06
C PHE A 48 12.35 1.37 11.10
N ASN A 49 13.61 1.15 10.73
CA ASN A 49 14.76 1.75 11.44
C ASN A 49 14.96 3.13 10.83
N ARG A 50 14.73 4.19 11.63
CA ARG A 50 14.78 5.55 11.15
C ARG A 50 16.19 6.13 11.13
N GLU A 51 17.18 5.36 11.53
CA GLU A 51 18.57 5.79 11.48
C GLU A 51 19.03 5.83 10.03
N THR A 52 20.05 6.63 9.76
CA THR A 52 20.57 6.78 8.41
C THR A 52 21.66 5.74 8.16
N PRO A 53 21.54 4.92 7.10
CA PRO A 53 20.46 4.89 6.13
C PRO A 53 19.23 4.16 6.68
N MET A 54 18.04 4.64 6.29
CA MET A 54 16.80 4.02 6.74
C MET A 54 16.67 2.61 6.18
N SER A 55 16.11 1.72 6.99
CA SER A 55 15.89 0.33 6.58
C SER A 55 14.61 -0.20 7.22
N LEU A 56 14.17 -1.35 6.75
CA LEU A 56 13.04 -2.05 7.36
C LEU A 56 13.54 -2.87 8.55
N THR A 57 12.72 -2.93 9.60
CA THR A 57 12.96 -3.90 10.67
C THR A 57 12.57 -5.29 10.17
N PRO A 58 12.91 -6.36 10.89
CA PRO A 58 12.40 -7.70 10.54
C PRO A 58 10.89 -7.74 10.45
N ALA A 59 10.19 -7.02 11.34
CA ALA A 59 8.73 -6.93 11.27
C ALA A 59 8.29 -6.20 10.01
N GLY A 60 9.00 -5.13 9.64
CA GLY A 60 8.73 -4.40 8.41
C GLY A 60 8.94 -5.23 7.17
N GLU A 61 9.99 -6.05 7.15
CA GLU A 61 10.24 -6.96 6.03
C GLU A 61 9.14 -7.99 5.90
N CYS A 62 8.71 -8.54 7.02
CA CYS A 62 7.60 -9.49 7.04
C CYS A 62 6.33 -8.84 6.48
N MET A 63 6.01 -7.66 6.97
CA MET A 63 4.83 -6.94 6.52
C MET A 63 4.93 -6.61 5.03
N TYR A 64 6.09 -6.19 4.56
CA TYR A 64 6.27 -5.83 3.16
C TYR A 64 5.98 -7.01 2.22
N ARG A 65 6.47 -8.21 2.57
CA ARG A 65 6.19 -9.38 1.75
C ARG A 65 4.69 -9.61 1.59
N HIS A 66 3.95 -9.51 2.69
CA HIS A 66 2.51 -9.74 2.67
C HIS A 66 1.75 -8.61 2.01
N VAL A 67 2.16 -7.38 2.27
CA VAL A 67 1.51 -6.21 1.68
C VAL A 67 1.64 -6.24 0.15
N CYS A 68 2.80 -6.62 -0.36
CA CYS A 68 2.98 -6.74 -1.80
C CYS A 68 1.99 -7.72 -2.41
N ARG A 69 1.75 -8.85 -1.73
CA ARG A 69 0.77 -9.83 -2.19
C ARG A 69 -0.65 -9.30 -2.13
N ILE A 70 -0.97 -8.58 -1.07
CA ILE A 70 -2.29 -7.98 -0.92
C ILE A 70 -2.57 -6.99 -2.05
N LEU A 71 -1.60 -6.11 -2.32
CA LEU A 71 -1.75 -5.12 -3.36
C LEU A 71 -1.83 -5.75 -4.75
N ASP A 72 -1.00 -6.76 -4.99
CA ASP A 72 -1.00 -7.47 -6.25
C ASP A 72 -2.32 -8.22 -6.46
N ASN A 73 -2.81 -8.84 -5.41
CA ASN A 73 -4.05 -9.58 -5.46
C ASN A 73 -5.24 -8.63 -5.75
N GLU A 74 -5.21 -7.45 -5.17
CA GLU A 74 -6.25 -6.46 -5.42
C GLU A 74 -6.23 -6.00 -6.89
N ARG A 75 -5.03 -5.81 -7.46
CA ARG A 75 -4.91 -5.45 -8.88
C ARG A 75 -5.46 -6.56 -9.77
N GLN A 76 -5.14 -7.81 -9.43
CA GLN A 76 -5.65 -8.95 -10.19
C GLN A 76 -7.16 -9.04 -10.10
N MET A 77 -7.70 -8.83 -8.91
CA MET A 77 -9.16 -8.82 -8.72
C MET A 77 -9.81 -7.77 -9.60
N ARG A 78 -9.25 -6.57 -9.64
CA ARG A 78 -9.82 -5.49 -10.47
C ARG A 78 -9.80 -5.86 -11.94
N ALA A 79 -8.69 -6.43 -12.41
CA ALA A 79 -8.57 -6.81 -13.81
C ALA A 79 -9.60 -7.88 -14.18
N GLU A 80 -9.76 -8.88 -13.31
CA GLU A 80 -10.74 -9.93 -13.55
C GLU A 80 -12.17 -9.39 -13.47
N LEU A 81 -12.41 -8.54 -12.50
CA LEU A 81 -13.74 -7.94 -12.33
C LEU A 81 -14.13 -7.10 -13.54
N ASP A 82 -13.19 -6.33 -14.07
CA ASP A 82 -13.42 -5.54 -15.28
C ASP A 82 -13.82 -6.42 -16.44
N THR A 83 -13.18 -7.57 -16.59
CA THR A 83 -13.51 -8.53 -17.64
C THR A 83 -14.92 -9.07 -17.44
N VAL A 84 -15.27 -9.43 -16.21
CA VAL A 84 -16.61 -9.94 -15.92
C VAL A 84 -17.66 -8.87 -16.20
N LEU A 85 -17.41 -7.64 -15.76
CA LEU A 85 -18.37 -6.55 -15.97
C LEU A 85 -18.52 -6.21 -17.45
N ASP A 86 -17.45 -6.28 -18.23
CA ASP A 86 -17.53 -6.08 -19.67
C ASP A 86 -18.43 -7.12 -20.33
N ARG A 87 -18.27 -8.40 -19.93
CA ARG A 87 -19.13 -9.46 -20.45
C ARG A 87 -20.57 -9.25 -20.08
N GLU A 88 -20.84 -8.85 -18.85
CA GLU A 88 -22.20 -8.59 -18.40
C GLU A 88 -22.80 -7.41 -19.16
N GLY A 89 -21.99 -6.37 -19.37
CA GLY A 89 -22.42 -5.23 -20.13
C GLY A 89 -22.77 -5.58 -21.56
N GLN A 90 -21.98 -6.44 -22.18
CA GLN A 90 -22.23 -6.89 -23.55
C GLN A 90 -23.49 -7.72 -23.67
N ILE A 91 -23.77 -8.50 -22.64
CA ILE A 91 -24.91 -9.43 -22.68
C ILE A 91 -26.21 -8.76 -22.22
N GLY A 92 -26.16 -8.11 -21.07
CA GLY A 92 -27.36 -7.64 -20.42
C GLY A 92 -27.53 -6.14 -20.37
N ARG A 93 -26.45 -5.38 -20.49
CA ARG A 93 -26.52 -3.94 -20.32
C ARG A 93 -25.88 -3.17 -21.46
N ALA A 94 -25.79 -3.81 -22.58
CA ALA A 94 -25.05 -3.28 -23.69
C ALA A 94 -25.42 -1.87 -24.11
N HIS A 95 -26.55 -1.44 -23.74
CA HIS A 95 -27.08 -0.21 -24.18
C HIS A 95 -27.24 0.78 -23.08
N VAL A 96 -26.84 0.48 -21.96
CA VAL A 96 -27.07 1.37 -20.82
C VAL A 96 -26.13 2.52 -20.79
#